data_071a01323b7914c1ae388b04bf31e9c2
#
_entry.id   071a01323b7914c1ae388b04bf31e9c2
#
_cell.length_a   1.000
_cell.length_b   1.000
_cell.length_c   1.000
_cell.angle_alpha   90.00
_cell.angle_beta   90.00
_cell.angle_gamma   90.00
#
_symmetry.space_group_name_H-M   'P 1'
#
loop_
_entity.id
_entity.type
_entity.pdbx_description
1 polymer ?
#
loop_
_entity_poly.entity_id
_entity_poly.type
_entity_poly.pdbx_seq_one_letter_code
_entity_poly.pdbx_strand_id
1 'polypeptide(L)'
;MKGSPPKRRSVLTVWEWLPGVLDQWIAEARPLMPAAGESPALWPSERGPRIGSGALHKRLCEYRDALGLDEGPDFHSLRRSFVTHLIEAGWDPLFVQQAGHEHASTTAIYTCVSSDFRTRTLRRALDATAAAAMRPGRRV
;
A
#
# COMPACT_ATOMS: atom_id res chain seq x y z
N MET A 1 -6.42 11.71 31.85
CA MET A 1 -5.50 11.23 30.79
C MET A 1 -5.81 12.01 29.51
N LYS A 2 -4.91 12.89 29.07
CA LYS A 2 -5.06 13.61 27.79
C LYS A 2 -4.72 12.63 26.67
N GLY A 3 -5.74 12.15 25.94
CA GLY A 3 -5.53 11.37 24.71
C GLY A 3 -4.80 12.24 23.69
N SER A 4 -3.76 11.70 23.08
CA SER A 4 -3.10 12.36 21.93
C SER A 4 -4.14 12.67 20.85
N PRO A 5 -4.07 13.84 20.18
CA PRO A 5 -5.00 14.17 19.12
C PRO A 5 -4.93 13.10 18.02
N PRO A 6 -6.06 12.79 17.36
CA PRO A 6 -6.08 11.79 16.30
C PRO A 6 -5.12 12.21 15.18
N LYS A 7 -4.18 11.34 14.86
CA LYS A 7 -3.20 11.55 13.79
C LYS A 7 -3.94 11.61 12.46
N ARG A 8 -3.91 12.76 11.79
CA ARG A 8 -4.43 12.89 10.42
C ARG A 8 -3.47 12.19 9.47
N ARG A 9 -4.03 11.35 8.62
CA ARG A 9 -3.30 10.68 7.53
C ARG A 9 -3.87 11.17 6.21
N SER A 10 -3.00 11.48 5.27
CA SER A 10 -3.37 11.79 3.90
C SER A 10 -3.04 10.59 3.02
N VAL A 11 -3.96 10.27 2.13
CA VAL A 11 -3.75 9.25 1.09
C VAL A 11 -3.76 9.98 -0.24
N LEU A 12 -2.70 9.81 -1.03
CA LEU A 12 -2.61 10.39 -2.36
C LEU A 12 -3.30 9.48 -3.36
N THR A 13 -4.12 10.06 -4.21
CA THR A 13 -4.68 9.37 -5.37
C THR A 13 -3.64 9.38 -6.49
N VAL A 14 -3.11 8.21 -6.84
CA VAL A 14 -2.02 8.08 -7.82
C VAL A 14 -2.55 7.95 -9.25
N TRP A 15 -3.73 7.36 -9.43
CA TRP A 15 -4.34 7.16 -10.74
C TRP A 15 -5.24 8.32 -11.12
N GLU A 16 -5.08 8.82 -12.34
CA GLU A 16 -5.84 9.97 -12.87
C GLU A 16 -7.36 9.75 -12.87
N TRP A 17 -7.81 8.51 -13.03
CA TRP A 17 -9.24 8.16 -13.03
C TRP A 17 -9.88 8.14 -11.64
N LEU A 18 -9.10 7.95 -10.57
CA LEU A 18 -9.61 7.75 -9.22
C LEU A 18 -10.32 8.98 -8.63
N PRO A 19 -9.85 10.21 -8.81
CA PRO A 19 -10.59 11.40 -8.37
C PRO A 19 -12.00 11.46 -8.97
N GLY A 20 -12.15 11.19 -10.26
CA GLY A 20 -13.46 11.20 -10.93
C GLY A 20 -14.43 10.17 -10.34
N VAL A 21 -13.96 8.97 -10.04
CA VAL A 21 -14.79 7.94 -9.36
C VAL A 21 -15.18 8.36 -7.94
N LEU A 22 -14.27 9.01 -7.21
CA LEU A 22 -14.57 9.52 -5.87
C LEU A 22 -15.57 10.67 -5.91
N ASP A 23 -15.44 11.60 -6.87
CA ASP A 23 -16.37 12.71 -7.05
C ASP A 23 -17.77 12.19 -7.42
N GLN A 24 -17.84 11.21 -8.32
CA GLN A 24 -19.11 10.55 -8.66
C GLN A 24 -19.72 9.84 -7.43
N TRP A 25 -18.93 9.12 -6.65
CA TRP A 25 -19.40 8.54 -5.40
C TRP A 25 -19.97 9.58 -4.45
N ILE A 26 -19.24 10.68 -4.23
CA ILE A 26 -19.65 11.75 -3.31
C ILE A 26 -20.93 12.43 -3.78
N ALA A 27 -21.06 12.69 -5.07
CA ALA A 27 -22.18 13.44 -5.63
C ALA A 27 -23.44 12.58 -5.82
N GLU A 28 -23.30 11.33 -6.26
CA GLU A 28 -24.43 10.54 -6.72
C GLU A 28 -24.81 9.41 -5.74
N ALA A 29 -23.86 8.61 -5.27
CA ALA A 29 -24.14 7.41 -4.50
C ALA A 29 -24.15 7.68 -2.99
N ARG A 30 -23.18 8.43 -2.47
CA ARG A 30 -23.07 8.72 -1.04
C ARG A 30 -24.33 9.38 -0.45
N PRO A 31 -25.00 10.37 -1.11
CA PRO A 31 -26.23 10.98 -0.57
C PRO A 31 -27.38 10.00 -0.39
N LEU A 32 -27.39 8.87 -1.10
CA LEU A 32 -28.40 7.83 -0.97
C LEU A 32 -28.22 6.94 0.28
N MET A 33 -27.07 7.07 0.96
CA MET A 33 -26.80 6.30 2.17
C MET A 33 -27.54 6.90 3.36
N PRO A 34 -28.24 6.11 4.20
CA PRO A 34 -29.09 6.61 5.29
C PRO A 34 -28.39 7.56 6.26
N ALA A 35 -27.10 7.30 6.56
CA ALA A 35 -26.31 8.11 7.50
C ALA A 35 -25.50 9.24 6.84
N ALA A 36 -25.68 9.50 5.54
CA ALA A 36 -24.82 10.43 4.80
C ALA A 36 -24.94 11.87 5.27
N GLY A 37 -26.13 12.32 5.65
CA GLY A 37 -26.37 13.68 6.12
C GLY A 37 -25.76 13.98 7.49
N GLU A 38 -25.61 12.99 8.33
CA GLU A 38 -25.11 13.12 9.70
C GLU A 38 -23.62 12.73 9.85
N SER A 39 -23.05 12.11 8.85
CA SER A 39 -21.69 11.57 8.92
C SER A 39 -20.70 12.35 8.06
N PRO A 40 -19.56 12.77 8.63
CA PRO A 40 -18.45 13.32 7.85
C PRO A 40 -17.62 12.23 7.14
N ALA A 41 -17.95 10.94 7.33
CA ALA A 41 -17.19 9.85 6.73
C ALA A 41 -17.42 9.80 5.21
N LEU A 42 -16.35 9.57 4.46
CA LEU A 42 -16.44 9.31 3.02
C LEU A 42 -17.28 8.07 2.72
N TRP A 43 -17.16 7.05 3.57
CA TRP A 43 -17.86 5.77 3.46
C TRP A 43 -18.80 5.58 4.67
N PRO A 44 -20.03 6.12 4.63
CA PRO A 44 -21.06 5.74 5.57
C PRO A 44 -21.50 4.29 5.31
N SER A 45 -22.23 3.69 6.23
CA SER A 45 -22.83 2.38 6.05
C SER A 45 -24.35 2.47 6.21
N GLU A 46 -25.06 1.42 5.79
CA GLU A 46 -26.52 1.30 6.01
C GLU A 46 -26.88 1.24 7.50
N ARG A 47 -25.95 0.82 8.35
CA ARG A 47 -26.17 0.57 9.79
C ARG A 47 -25.50 1.59 10.70
N GLY A 48 -24.82 2.59 10.16
CA GLY A 48 -24.13 3.56 11.00
C GLY A 48 -23.31 4.60 10.22
N PRO A 49 -22.74 5.56 10.93
CA PRO A 49 -22.12 6.74 10.32
C PRO A 49 -20.83 6.42 9.54
N ARG A 50 -20.24 5.25 9.73
CA ARG A 50 -19.02 4.83 9.04
C ARG A 50 -19.01 3.31 8.87
N ILE A 51 -18.52 2.85 7.71
CA ILE A 51 -18.29 1.42 7.50
C ILE A 51 -17.18 0.92 8.45
N GLY A 52 -17.43 -0.19 9.11
CA GLY A 52 -16.47 -0.84 10.00
C GLY A 52 -15.47 -1.72 9.25
N SER A 53 -14.30 -1.93 9.85
CA SER A 53 -13.26 -2.81 9.27
C SER A 53 -13.75 -4.25 9.06
N GLY A 54 -14.60 -4.77 9.95
CA GLY A 54 -15.19 -6.11 9.79
C GLY A 54 -16.10 -6.22 8.57
N ALA A 55 -16.90 -5.18 8.26
CA ALA A 55 -17.73 -5.16 7.07
C ALA A 55 -16.89 -5.11 5.78
N LEU A 56 -15.81 -4.33 5.79
CA LEU A 56 -14.86 -4.31 4.67
C LEU A 56 -14.18 -5.66 4.48
N HIS A 57 -13.72 -6.29 5.57
CA HIS A 57 -13.11 -7.61 5.51
C HIS A 57 -14.08 -8.66 4.97
N LYS A 58 -15.29 -8.68 5.47
CA LYS A 58 -16.34 -9.58 4.95
C LYS A 58 -16.53 -9.40 3.45
N ARG A 59 -16.62 -8.16 2.96
CA ARG A 59 -16.80 -7.88 1.53
C ARG A 59 -15.59 -8.34 0.71
N LEU A 60 -14.38 -8.18 1.22
CA LEU A 60 -13.18 -8.70 0.57
C LEU A 60 -13.23 -10.22 0.45
N CYS A 61 -13.62 -10.93 1.52
CA CYS A 61 -13.78 -12.38 1.50
C CYS A 61 -14.84 -12.82 0.47
N GLU A 62 -15.99 -12.15 0.43
CA GLU A 62 -17.04 -12.43 -0.56
C GLU A 62 -16.53 -12.31 -2.01
N TYR A 63 -15.75 -11.28 -2.33
CA TYR A 63 -15.15 -11.11 -3.66
C TYR A 63 -14.07 -12.15 -3.94
N ARG A 64 -13.21 -12.44 -2.96
CA ARG A 64 -12.18 -13.46 -3.06
C ARG A 64 -12.80 -14.82 -3.39
N ASP A 65 -13.83 -15.21 -2.64
CA ASP A 65 -14.52 -16.49 -2.78
C ASP A 65 -15.28 -16.57 -4.14
N ALA A 66 -15.90 -15.46 -4.56
CA ALA A 66 -16.57 -15.37 -5.86
C ALA A 66 -15.59 -15.48 -7.04
N LEU A 67 -14.34 -15.08 -6.85
CA LEU A 67 -13.28 -15.18 -7.86
C LEU A 67 -12.50 -16.50 -7.79
N GLY A 68 -12.83 -17.39 -6.85
CA GLY A 68 -12.13 -18.66 -6.66
C GLY A 68 -10.67 -18.50 -6.22
N LEU A 69 -10.34 -17.40 -5.53
CA LEU A 69 -8.99 -17.17 -5.01
C LEU A 69 -8.79 -17.92 -3.70
N ASP A 70 -7.54 -18.29 -3.42
CA ASP A 70 -7.17 -18.94 -2.16
C ASP A 70 -7.55 -18.11 -0.93
N GLU A 71 -7.72 -18.73 0.23
CA GLU A 71 -8.12 -18.07 1.48
C GLU A 71 -7.08 -17.09 2.06
N GLY A 72 -5.84 -17.09 1.53
CA GLY A 72 -4.74 -16.27 2.04
C GLY A 72 -4.85 -14.75 1.84
N PRO A 73 -5.40 -14.22 0.73
CA PRO A 73 -5.47 -12.79 0.50
C PRO A 73 -6.41 -12.06 1.48
N ASP A 74 -5.83 -11.11 2.24
CA ASP A 74 -6.53 -10.17 3.11
C ASP A 74 -6.01 -8.74 2.86
N PHE A 75 -6.55 -7.74 3.55
CA PHE A 75 -6.04 -6.36 3.41
C PHE A 75 -4.58 -6.20 3.82
N HIS A 76 -4.10 -7.05 4.72
CA HIS A 76 -2.72 -7.01 5.16
C HIS A 76 -1.77 -7.60 4.10
N SER A 77 -2.18 -8.68 3.44
CA SER A 77 -1.41 -9.26 2.33
C SER A 77 -1.37 -8.32 1.11
N LEU A 78 -2.46 -7.62 0.77
CA LEU A 78 -2.46 -6.59 -0.27
C LEU A 78 -1.45 -5.48 0.05
N ARG A 79 -1.41 -5.01 1.31
CA ARG A 79 -0.43 -4.03 1.76
C ARG A 79 1.01 -4.56 1.68
N ARG A 80 1.24 -5.80 2.08
CA ARG A 80 2.56 -6.44 1.98
C ARG A 80 3.01 -6.56 0.53
N SER A 81 2.12 -6.97 -0.36
CA SER A 81 2.40 -7.04 -1.80
C SER A 81 2.77 -5.68 -2.37
N PHE A 82 2.05 -4.62 -2.01
CA PHE A 82 2.37 -3.25 -2.42
C PHE A 82 3.80 -2.86 -2.02
N VAL A 83 4.18 -3.08 -0.75
CA VAL A 83 5.53 -2.80 -0.26
C VAL A 83 6.59 -3.63 -1.00
N THR A 84 6.34 -4.94 -1.17
CA THR A 84 7.26 -5.85 -1.86
C THR A 84 7.49 -5.40 -3.30
N HIS A 85 6.42 -5.12 -4.04
CA HIS A 85 6.52 -4.70 -5.44
C HIS A 85 7.25 -3.37 -5.61
N LEU A 86 7.03 -2.40 -4.72
CA LEU A 86 7.77 -1.13 -4.78
C LEU A 86 9.27 -1.34 -4.54
N ILE A 87 9.65 -2.14 -3.55
CA ILE A 87 11.06 -2.47 -3.30
C ILE A 87 11.67 -3.23 -4.48
N GLU A 88 10.97 -4.21 -5.05
CA GLU A 88 11.44 -4.98 -6.21
C GLU A 88 11.53 -4.14 -7.48
N ALA A 89 10.72 -3.10 -7.60
CA ALA A 89 10.81 -2.10 -8.65
C ALA A 89 11.96 -1.10 -8.45
N GLY A 90 12.69 -1.18 -7.34
CA GLY A 90 13.86 -0.36 -7.06
C GLY A 90 13.55 0.99 -6.42
N TRP A 91 12.36 1.18 -5.88
CA TRP A 91 12.02 2.40 -5.15
C TRP A 91 12.82 2.50 -3.84
N ASP A 92 13.12 3.74 -3.45
CA ASP A 92 13.84 4.01 -2.21
C ASP A 92 13.10 3.43 -0.99
N PRO A 93 13.77 2.64 -0.13
CA PRO A 93 13.14 1.99 1.02
C PRO A 93 12.52 2.96 2.03
N LEU A 94 13.07 4.18 2.19
CA LEU A 94 12.50 5.20 3.08
C LEU A 94 11.20 5.75 2.51
N PHE A 95 11.15 5.96 1.19
CA PHE A 95 9.92 6.33 0.50
C PHE A 95 8.85 5.24 0.66
N VAL A 96 9.22 3.97 0.44
CA VAL A 96 8.30 2.83 0.60
C VAL A 96 7.80 2.71 2.03
N GLN A 97 8.66 2.97 3.02
CA GLN A 97 8.27 3.01 4.42
C GLN A 97 7.24 4.10 4.70
N GLN A 98 7.45 5.31 4.19
CA GLN A 98 6.52 6.42 4.37
C GLN A 98 5.17 6.16 3.68
N ALA A 99 5.18 5.56 2.49
CA ALA A 99 3.99 5.22 1.74
C ALA A 99 3.22 4.02 2.32
N GLY A 100 3.94 3.04 2.87
CA GLY A 100 3.38 1.75 3.30
C GLY A 100 3.25 1.55 4.81
N HIS A 101 4.15 2.07 5.62
CA HIS A 101 4.23 1.77 7.05
C HIS A 101 4.69 2.96 7.90
N GLU A 102 3.89 3.34 8.88
CA GLU A 102 4.24 4.42 9.81
C GLU A 102 5.28 3.98 10.87
N HIS A 103 5.44 2.66 11.11
CA HIS A 103 6.24 2.11 12.21
C HIS A 103 7.07 0.87 11.87
N ALA A 104 7.20 0.51 10.59
CA ALA A 104 8.08 -0.60 10.24
C ALA A 104 9.54 -0.17 10.38
N SER A 105 10.33 -0.88 11.16
CA SER A 105 11.79 -0.71 11.13
C SER A 105 12.28 -0.97 9.69
N THR A 106 13.30 -0.24 9.25
CA THR A 106 13.90 -0.41 7.91
C THR A 106 14.23 -1.88 7.61
N THR A 107 14.60 -2.64 8.62
CA THR A 107 14.87 -4.08 8.55
C THR A 107 13.64 -4.90 8.13
N ALA A 108 12.43 -4.53 8.61
CA ALA A 108 11.20 -5.25 8.29
C ALA A 108 10.79 -5.09 6.81
N ILE A 109 11.15 -3.98 6.15
CA ILE A 109 10.91 -3.77 4.72
C ILE A 109 11.69 -4.77 3.89
N TYR A 110 12.96 -5.00 4.23
CA TYR A 110 13.82 -5.95 3.51
C TYR A 110 13.45 -7.42 3.73
N THR A 111 12.75 -7.76 4.80
CA THR A 111 12.28 -9.14 5.02
C THR A 111 11.11 -9.55 4.11
N CYS A 112 10.39 -8.58 3.55
CA CYS A 112 9.29 -8.82 2.62
C CYS A 112 9.75 -9.10 1.18
N VAL A 113 11.05 -8.92 0.89
CA VAL A 113 11.60 -9.04 -0.47
C VAL A 113 11.88 -10.49 -0.82
N SER A 114 11.55 -10.90 -2.04
CA SER A 114 11.76 -12.27 -2.51
C SER A 114 13.25 -12.66 -2.53
N SER A 115 13.55 -13.95 -2.37
CA SER A 115 14.92 -14.47 -2.45
C SER A 115 15.56 -14.21 -3.81
N ASP A 116 14.75 -14.29 -4.87
CA ASP A 116 15.18 -14.03 -6.23
C ASP A 116 15.60 -12.57 -6.44
N PHE A 117 14.84 -11.60 -5.90
CA PHE A 117 15.22 -10.19 -5.94
C PHE A 117 16.54 -9.96 -5.19
N ARG A 118 16.72 -10.54 -4.00
CA ARG A 118 17.98 -10.41 -3.23
C ARG A 118 19.17 -10.92 -4.05
N THR A 119 19.02 -12.09 -4.67
CA THR A 119 20.07 -12.72 -5.48
C THR A 119 20.41 -11.84 -6.70
N ARG A 120 19.41 -11.34 -7.42
CA ARG A 120 19.61 -10.44 -8.56
C ARG A 120 20.27 -9.14 -8.16
N THR A 121 19.85 -8.55 -7.04
CA THR A 121 20.42 -7.29 -6.52
C THR A 121 21.88 -7.46 -6.12
N LEU A 122 22.19 -8.56 -5.40
CA LEU A 122 23.57 -8.88 -5.03
C LEU A 122 24.43 -9.11 -6.27
N ARG A 123 23.95 -9.87 -7.25
CA ARG A 123 24.66 -10.12 -8.50
C ARG A 123 24.96 -8.82 -9.23
N ARG A 124 23.98 -7.92 -9.39
CA ARG A 124 24.19 -6.60 -10.02
C ARG A 124 25.24 -5.78 -9.29
N ALA A 125 25.23 -5.77 -7.95
CA ALA A 125 26.23 -5.06 -7.16
C ALA A 125 27.65 -5.62 -7.38
N LEU A 126 27.79 -6.95 -7.39
CA LEU A 126 29.07 -7.62 -7.63
C LEU A 126 29.58 -7.37 -9.06
N ASP A 127 28.70 -7.47 -10.06
CA ASP A 127 29.05 -7.20 -11.47
C ASP A 127 29.50 -5.74 -11.66
N ALA A 128 28.82 -4.78 -11.04
CA ALA A 128 29.19 -3.36 -11.08
C ALA A 128 30.57 -3.13 -10.42
N THR A 129 30.82 -3.78 -9.27
CA THR A 129 32.11 -3.68 -8.57
C THR A 129 33.23 -4.28 -9.39
N ALA A 130 33.03 -5.45 -9.99
CA ALA A 130 34.00 -6.12 -10.86
C ALA A 130 34.29 -5.27 -12.11
N ALA A 131 33.26 -4.73 -12.76
CA ALA A 131 33.40 -3.85 -13.91
C ALA A 131 34.16 -2.55 -13.56
N ALA A 132 33.96 -2.00 -12.37
CA ALA A 132 34.70 -0.84 -11.89
C ALA A 132 36.19 -1.14 -11.65
N ALA A 133 36.48 -2.32 -11.06
CA ALA A 133 37.85 -2.77 -10.80
C ALA A 133 38.64 -3.10 -12.08
N MET A 134 37.95 -3.54 -13.15
CA MET A 134 38.56 -3.87 -14.44
C MET A 134 38.74 -2.65 -15.37
N ARG A 135 38.24 -1.47 -15.03
CA ARG A 135 38.50 -0.25 -15.81
C ARG A 135 39.96 0.12 -15.67
N PRO A 136 40.75 0.11 -16.78
CA PRO A 136 42.13 0.52 -16.71
C PRO A 136 42.19 1.97 -16.24
N GLY A 137 42.93 2.20 -15.15
CA GLY A 137 43.11 3.54 -14.58
C GLY A 137 43.60 4.51 -15.66
N ARG A 138 42.87 5.60 -15.85
CA ARG A 138 43.33 6.71 -16.66
C ARG A 138 44.61 7.23 -15.99
N ARG A 139 45.76 6.84 -16.51
CA ARG A 139 47.05 7.47 -16.09
C ARG A 139 46.95 8.96 -16.44
N VAL A 140 47.04 9.79 -15.42
CA VAL A 140 47.25 11.23 -15.53
C VAL A 140 48.70 11.46 -15.92
#